data_50b1ba0d577baa77df411e0ae019fd4d
#
_entry.id   50b1ba0d577baa77df411e0ae019fd4d
#
_cell.length_a   1.000
_cell.length_b   1.000
_cell.length_c   1.000
_cell.angle_alpha   90.00
_cell.angle_beta   90.00
_cell.angle_gamma   90.00
#
_symmetry.space_group_name_H-M   'P 1'
#
loop_
_entity.id
_entity.type
_entity.pdbx_description
1 polymer ?
#
loop_
_entity_poly.entity_id
_entity_poly.type
_entity_poly.pdbx_seq_one_letter_code
_entity_poly.pdbx_strand_id
1 'polypeptide(L)'
;MKNMCLLPVWAVLLIIAGTFFSCEKKKDMAIYRQADSLNLLSYHMRYKNLDTACKAAHDAYKLADGFPSLRAGALNNQGFCAFIHMDFEKAEDLFLRVYEESNNELEC
;
A
#
# COMPACT_ATOMS: atom_id res chain seq x y z
N MET A 1 -33.80 -38.33 -1.04
CA MET A 1 -32.48 -38.82 -1.41
C MET A 1 -31.76 -37.92 -2.40
N LYS A 2 -32.44 -37.30 -3.34
CA LYS A 2 -31.81 -36.35 -4.30
C LYS A 2 -31.27 -35.08 -3.63
N ASN A 3 -31.81 -34.69 -2.49
CA ASN A 3 -31.36 -33.49 -1.77
C ASN A 3 -30.05 -33.71 -0.98
N MET A 4 -29.69 -34.95 -0.70
CA MET A 4 -28.44 -35.27 -0.01
C MET A 4 -27.20 -35.15 -0.91
N CYS A 5 -27.35 -35.30 -2.23
CA CYS A 5 -26.24 -35.15 -3.19
C CYS A 5 -25.87 -33.71 -3.50
N LEU A 6 -26.80 -32.78 -3.28
CA LEU A 6 -26.59 -31.34 -3.53
C LEU A 6 -25.86 -30.64 -2.41
N LEU A 7 -26.06 -31.06 -1.15
CA LEU A 7 -25.42 -30.48 0.02
C LEU A 7 -23.89 -30.58 0.01
N PRO A 8 -23.25 -31.73 -0.35
CA PRO A 8 -21.80 -31.82 -0.40
C PRO A 8 -21.16 -30.92 -1.47
N VAL A 9 -21.84 -30.71 -2.61
CA VAL A 9 -21.35 -29.85 -3.69
C VAL A 9 -21.37 -28.40 -3.27
N TRP A 10 -22.40 -27.96 -2.57
CA TRP A 10 -22.48 -26.59 -2.03
C TRP A 10 -21.41 -26.34 -0.95
N ALA A 11 -21.21 -27.30 -0.05
CA ALA A 11 -20.18 -27.24 0.97
C ALA A 11 -18.77 -27.18 0.37
N VAL A 12 -18.50 -27.96 -0.69
CA VAL A 12 -17.21 -27.93 -1.41
C VAL A 12 -17.00 -26.60 -2.10
N LEU A 13 -18.03 -26.04 -2.74
CA LEU A 13 -17.96 -24.71 -3.37
C LEU A 13 -17.68 -23.61 -2.36
N LEU A 14 -18.30 -23.66 -1.19
CA LEU A 14 -18.06 -22.70 -0.10
C LEU A 14 -16.64 -22.82 0.47
N ILE A 15 -16.11 -24.03 0.60
CA ILE A 15 -14.74 -24.26 1.07
C ILE A 15 -13.72 -23.75 0.05
N ILE A 16 -13.94 -23.97 -1.25
CA ILE A 16 -13.08 -23.46 -2.32
C ILE A 16 -13.10 -21.95 -2.34
N ALA A 17 -14.25 -21.31 -2.23
CA ALA A 17 -14.39 -19.87 -2.16
C ALA A 17 -13.67 -19.29 -0.91
N GLY A 18 -13.80 -19.95 0.23
CA GLY A 18 -13.13 -19.56 1.48
C GLY A 18 -11.60 -19.67 1.41
N THR A 19 -11.07 -20.73 0.78
CA THR A 19 -9.62 -20.90 0.57
C THR A 19 -9.06 -19.87 -0.40
N PHE A 20 -9.79 -19.52 -1.44
CA PHE A 20 -9.39 -18.49 -2.40
C PHE A 20 -9.30 -17.11 -1.73
N PHE A 21 -10.28 -16.72 -0.93
CA PHE A 21 -10.27 -15.49 -0.14
C PHE A 21 -9.11 -15.45 0.85
N SER A 22 -8.80 -16.55 1.50
CA SER A 22 -7.69 -16.65 2.45
C SER A 22 -6.33 -16.44 1.77
N CYS A 23 -6.14 -16.95 0.53
CA CYS A 23 -4.92 -16.73 -0.24
C CYS A 23 -4.76 -15.27 -0.68
N GLU A 24 -5.83 -14.61 -1.08
CA GLU A 24 -5.79 -13.18 -1.44
C GLU A 24 -5.43 -12.32 -0.24
N LYS A 25 -6.03 -12.55 0.93
CA LYS A 25 -5.70 -11.83 2.16
C LYS A 25 -4.24 -11.98 2.56
N LYS A 26 -3.66 -13.18 2.43
CA LYS A 26 -2.25 -13.42 2.73
C LYS A 26 -1.34 -12.68 1.78
N LYS A 27 -1.67 -12.65 0.48
CA LYS A 27 -0.93 -11.93 -0.54
C LYS A 27 -0.99 -10.42 -0.29
N ASP A 28 -2.17 -9.89 0.02
CA ASP A 28 -2.37 -8.47 0.33
C ASP A 28 -1.61 -8.05 1.59
N MET A 29 -1.59 -8.88 2.62
CA MET A 29 -0.83 -8.63 3.84
C MET A 29 0.67 -8.64 3.61
N ALA A 30 1.17 -9.52 2.74
CA ALA A 30 2.60 -9.54 2.38
C ALA A 30 3.00 -8.27 1.65
N ILE A 31 2.18 -7.81 0.71
CA ILE A 31 2.39 -6.55 -0.02
C ILE A 31 2.33 -5.36 0.94
N TYR A 32 1.35 -5.34 1.83
CA TYR A 32 1.22 -4.30 2.86
C TYR A 32 2.50 -4.18 3.70
N ARG A 33 2.98 -5.30 4.23
CA ARG A 33 4.21 -5.33 5.06
C ARG A 33 5.42 -4.85 4.29
N GLN A 34 5.53 -5.23 3.02
CA GLN A 34 6.64 -4.83 2.17
C GLN A 34 6.60 -3.32 1.91
N ALA A 35 5.44 -2.77 1.59
CA ALA A 35 5.26 -1.34 1.37
C ALA A 35 5.52 -0.55 2.66
N ASP A 36 5.02 -1.03 3.79
CA ASP A 36 5.25 -0.41 5.10
C ASP A 36 6.74 -0.40 5.46
N SER A 37 7.43 -1.52 5.25
CA SER A 37 8.89 -1.62 5.47
C SER A 37 9.67 -0.63 4.61
N LEU A 38 9.27 -0.45 3.35
CA LEU A 38 9.91 0.51 2.44
C LEU A 38 9.66 1.95 2.88
N ASN A 39 8.46 2.26 3.37
CA ASN A 39 8.15 3.57 3.92
C ASN A 39 9.00 3.88 5.16
N LEU A 40 9.16 2.90 6.05
CA LEU A 40 10.02 3.04 7.23
C LEU A 40 11.48 3.21 6.84
N LEU A 41 11.96 2.43 5.86
CA LEU A 41 13.32 2.54 5.35
C LEU A 41 13.57 3.94 4.76
N SER A 42 12.64 4.44 3.95
CA SER A 42 12.71 5.78 3.39
C SER A 42 12.82 6.84 4.49
N TYR A 43 11.96 6.75 5.50
CA TYR A 43 11.96 7.67 6.63
C TYR A 43 13.29 7.66 7.38
N HIS A 44 13.80 6.49 7.71
CA HIS A 44 15.05 6.35 8.49
C HIS A 44 16.30 6.74 7.72
N MET A 45 16.29 6.58 6.38
CA MET A 45 17.44 6.85 5.54
C MET A 45 17.51 8.29 5.02
N ARG A 46 16.49 9.11 5.30
CA ARG A 46 16.39 10.46 4.72
C ARG A 46 17.58 11.37 5.02
N TYR A 47 18.25 11.18 6.16
CA TYR A 47 19.44 11.95 6.55
C TYR A 47 20.74 11.15 6.48
N LYS A 48 20.67 9.85 6.17
CA LYS A 48 21.83 8.96 6.11
C LYS A 48 22.25 8.65 4.68
N ASN A 49 21.27 8.31 3.85
CA ASN A 49 21.48 8.00 2.44
C ASN A 49 20.21 8.42 1.68
N LEU A 50 20.27 9.61 1.09
CA LEU A 50 19.12 10.20 0.41
C LEU A 50 18.69 9.38 -0.80
N ASP A 51 19.63 8.83 -1.57
CA ASP A 51 19.32 8.02 -2.75
C ASP A 51 18.52 6.77 -2.34
N THR A 52 18.94 6.10 -1.28
CA THR A 52 18.21 4.93 -0.73
C THR A 52 16.83 5.34 -0.25
N ALA A 53 16.72 6.47 0.46
CA ALA A 53 15.45 6.98 0.96
C ALA A 53 14.47 7.27 -0.18
N CYS A 54 14.93 7.92 -1.24
CA CYS A 54 14.09 8.30 -2.38
C CYS A 54 13.66 7.07 -3.18
N LYS A 55 14.55 6.12 -3.39
CA LYS A 55 14.24 4.86 -4.07
C LYS A 55 13.20 4.06 -3.27
N ALA A 56 13.39 3.94 -1.97
CA ALA A 56 12.44 3.23 -1.09
C ALA A 56 11.06 3.89 -1.11
N ALA A 57 10.99 5.21 -1.11
CA ALA A 57 9.72 5.94 -1.20
C ALA A 57 9.00 5.66 -2.53
N HIS A 58 9.74 5.63 -3.63
CA HIS A 58 9.20 5.34 -4.95
C HIS A 58 8.67 3.90 -5.04
N ASP A 59 9.44 2.95 -4.54
CA ASP A 59 9.06 1.54 -4.54
C ASP A 59 7.86 1.28 -3.63
N ALA A 60 7.82 1.94 -2.46
CA ALA A 60 6.68 1.87 -1.54
C ALA A 60 5.39 2.36 -2.22
N TYR A 61 5.47 3.47 -2.94
CA TYR A 61 4.31 4.03 -3.67
C TYR A 61 3.73 3.03 -4.67
N LYS A 62 4.60 2.35 -5.42
CA LYS A 62 4.17 1.34 -6.39
C LYS A 62 3.45 0.17 -5.74
N LEU A 63 3.95 -0.29 -4.58
CA LEU A 63 3.35 -1.42 -3.86
C LEU A 63 2.09 -1.04 -3.09
N ALA A 64 1.93 0.23 -2.77
CA ALA A 64 0.85 0.71 -1.92
C ALA A 64 -0.47 0.93 -2.68
N ASP A 65 -0.58 0.47 -3.92
CA ASP A 65 -1.83 0.52 -4.67
C ASP A 65 -2.91 -0.29 -3.94
N GLY A 66 -4.02 0.35 -3.61
CA GLY A 66 -5.07 -0.25 -2.79
C GLY A 66 -4.89 -0.08 -1.27
N PHE A 67 -3.80 0.58 -0.83
CA PHE A 67 -3.57 0.88 0.59
C PHE A 67 -3.38 2.40 0.77
N PRO A 68 -4.47 3.18 0.91
CA PRO A 68 -4.40 4.65 0.88
C PRO A 68 -3.47 5.26 1.91
N SER A 69 -3.42 4.74 3.14
CA SER A 69 -2.54 5.25 4.18
C SER A 69 -1.06 5.05 3.85
N LEU A 70 -0.71 3.90 3.27
CA LEU A 70 0.66 3.62 2.83
C LEU A 70 1.04 4.47 1.61
N ARG A 71 0.10 4.69 0.69
CA ARG A 71 0.31 5.59 -0.46
C ARG A 71 0.59 7.01 0.02
N ALA A 72 -0.19 7.51 0.95
CA ALA A 72 0.00 8.84 1.53
C ALA A 72 1.38 8.95 2.19
N GLY A 73 1.79 7.93 2.94
CA GLY A 73 3.12 7.87 3.54
C GLY A 73 4.24 7.89 2.50
N ALA A 74 4.09 7.13 1.42
CA ALA A 74 5.07 7.10 0.33
C ALA A 74 5.16 8.43 -0.40
N LEU A 75 4.04 9.08 -0.68
CA LEU A 75 4.00 10.41 -1.28
C LEU A 75 4.66 11.46 -0.38
N ASN A 76 4.42 11.38 0.92
CA ASN A 76 5.05 12.27 1.89
C ASN A 76 6.58 12.11 1.88
N ASN A 77 7.07 10.87 1.85
CA ASN A 77 8.50 10.59 1.76
C ASN A 77 9.09 11.08 0.43
N GLN A 78 8.37 10.92 -0.69
CA GLN A 78 8.78 11.47 -1.98
C GLN A 78 8.82 13.00 -1.96
N GLY A 79 7.84 13.63 -1.33
CA GLY A 79 7.80 15.09 -1.15
C GLY A 79 9.01 15.59 -0.36
N PHE A 80 9.39 14.87 0.69
CA PHE A 80 10.58 15.16 1.46
C PHE A 80 11.85 15.05 0.59
N CYS A 81 11.95 14.02 -0.24
CA CYS A 81 13.06 13.86 -1.19
C CYS A 81 13.17 15.05 -2.14
N ALA A 82 12.05 15.47 -2.72
CA ALA A 82 12.02 16.62 -3.61
C ALA A 82 12.44 17.90 -2.88
N PHE A 83 11.99 18.06 -1.64
CA PHE A 83 12.37 19.20 -0.80
C PHE A 83 13.88 19.27 -0.55
N ILE A 84 14.49 18.14 -0.20
CA ILE A 84 15.94 18.07 0.05
C ILE A 84 16.73 18.36 -1.24
N HIS A 85 16.21 17.94 -2.40
CA HIS A 85 16.81 18.27 -3.70
C HIS A 85 16.50 19.71 -4.16
N MET A 86 15.85 20.49 -3.33
CA MET A 86 15.46 21.88 -3.62
C MET A 86 14.46 22.02 -4.78
N ASP A 87 13.78 20.95 -5.12
CA ASP A 87 12.68 20.95 -6.09
C ASP A 87 11.36 21.24 -5.34
N PHE A 88 11.19 22.50 -4.98
CA PHE A 88 10.09 22.93 -4.12
C PHE A 88 8.73 22.83 -4.81
N GLU A 89 8.68 23.03 -6.11
CA GLU A 89 7.45 22.89 -6.89
C GLU A 89 6.94 21.46 -6.86
N LYS A 90 7.84 20.50 -7.10
CA LYS A 90 7.52 19.08 -7.02
C LYS A 90 7.14 18.65 -5.58
N ALA A 91 7.87 19.17 -4.58
CA ALA A 91 7.57 18.90 -3.17
C ALA A 91 6.17 19.38 -2.81
N GLU A 92 5.80 20.59 -3.21
CA GLU A 92 4.45 21.15 -2.99
C GLU A 92 3.38 20.27 -3.63
N ASP A 93 3.55 19.87 -4.88
CA ASP A 93 2.62 19.00 -5.60
C ASP A 93 2.41 17.68 -4.87
N LEU A 94 3.49 17.05 -4.42
CA LEU A 94 3.44 15.78 -3.71
C LEU A 94 2.74 15.91 -2.35
N PHE A 95 3.00 16.97 -1.61
CA PHE A 95 2.34 17.21 -0.32
C PHE A 95 0.85 17.53 -0.48
N LEU A 96 0.48 18.25 -1.53
CA LEU A 96 -0.94 18.48 -1.86
C LEU A 96 -1.66 17.17 -2.18
N ARG A 97 -1.01 16.28 -2.90
CA ARG A 97 -1.55 14.95 -3.20
C ARG A 97 -1.75 14.12 -1.93
N VAL A 98 -0.85 14.20 -0.97
CA VAL A 98 -1.02 13.56 0.36
C VAL A 98 -2.30 14.07 1.01
N TYR A 99 -2.49 15.37 1.01
CA TYR A 99 -3.68 16.00 1.60
C TYR A 99 -4.97 15.53 0.91
N GLU A 100 -4.99 15.50 -0.40
CA GLU A 100 -6.14 15.07 -1.19
C GLU A 100 -6.49 13.59 -0.94
N GLU A 101 -5.50 12.71 -0.95
CA GLU A 101 -5.71 11.28 -0.70
C GLU A 101 -6.17 11.02 0.75
N SER A 102 -5.64 11.75 1.72
CA SER A 102 -6.07 11.64 3.11
C SER A 102 -7.52 12.10 3.32
N ASN A 103 -7.95 13.16 2.62
CA ASN A 103 -9.32 13.62 2.69
C ASN A 103 -10.30 12.63 2.06
N ASN A 104 -9.92 12.01 0.95
CA ASN A 104 -10.74 10.99 0.30
C ASN A 104 -10.97 9.77 1.20
N GLU A 105 -10.02 9.42 2.04
CA GLU A 105 -10.16 8.37 3.05
C GLU A 105 -11.21 8.72 4.10
N LEU A 106 -11.28 9.98 4.49
CA LEU A 106 -12.22 10.44 5.52
C LEU A 106 -13.67 10.54 4.99
N GLU A 107 -13.85 10.69 3.69
CA GLU A 107 -15.17 10.77 3.06
C GLU A 107 -15.79 9.38 2.80
N CYS A 108 -15.01 8.35 2.86
CA CYS A 108 -15.49 6.97 2.72
C CYS A 108 -15.84 6.34 4.06
#